data_c08078dca57b75451ba6acbf9b5f1795
#
_entry.id   c08078dca57b75451ba6acbf9b5f1795
#
_cell.length_a   1.000
_cell.length_b   1.000
_cell.length_c   1.000
_cell.angle_alpha   90.00
_cell.angle_beta   90.00
_cell.angle_gamma   90.00
#
_symmetry.space_group_name_H-M   'P 1'
#
loop_
_entity.id
_entity.type
_entity.pdbx_description
1 polymer ?
#
loop_
_entity_poly.entity_id
_entity_poly.type
_entity_poly.pdbx_seq_one_letter_code
_entity_poly.pdbx_strand_id
1 'polypeptide(L)'
;MYFFKPISDEVRLSQIIFNKHKKTMKLILVSIFACIAAILQAAGVLPGIGYFISPLATAPILLCSMFSIPLGAMSYFLTIMLLFILQPTELIVFPFTTGLLGLGIGVSFCLFKKRLSIIANGAILLMLGIISLIFIFHFPVLGPAVAVSFSFLIFGFLFAIIYSWLWVEIALIIFKRLKMIII
;
A
#
# COMPACT_ATOMS: atom_id res chain seq x y z
N MET A 1 -2.19 15.73 -20.70
CA MET A 1 -1.13 14.70 -20.97
C MET A 1 -0.39 14.17 -19.76
N TYR A 2 -0.67 14.64 -18.55
CA TYR A 2 -0.01 14.23 -17.29
C TYR A 2 -0.20 12.73 -16.97
N PHE A 3 -1.43 12.21 -17.09
CA PHE A 3 -1.77 10.81 -16.80
C PHE A 3 -1.19 9.76 -17.75
N PHE A 4 -0.69 10.17 -18.91
CA PHE A 4 -0.11 9.28 -19.93
C PHE A 4 1.41 9.26 -19.94
N LYS A 5 2.07 10.00 -19.02
CA LYS A 5 3.53 10.05 -18.95
C LYS A 5 4.08 8.69 -18.52
N PRO A 6 5.01 8.07 -19.25
CA PRO A 6 5.63 6.82 -18.87
C PRO A 6 6.51 7.01 -17.62
N ILE A 7 6.28 6.20 -16.60
CA ILE A 7 7.03 6.27 -15.31
C ILE A 7 7.90 5.03 -15.13
N SER A 8 7.58 3.94 -15.85
CA SER A 8 8.16 2.64 -15.61
C SER A 8 9.67 2.55 -15.84
N ASP A 9 10.25 3.40 -16.66
CA ASP A 9 11.66 3.28 -17.05
C ASP A 9 12.60 3.65 -15.89
N GLU A 10 12.27 4.70 -15.12
CA GLU A 10 13.04 5.06 -13.92
C GLU A 10 12.94 3.99 -12.82
N VAL A 11 11.74 3.43 -12.62
CA VAL A 11 11.52 2.38 -11.63
C VAL A 11 12.25 1.10 -12.03
N ARG A 12 12.18 0.70 -13.31
CA ARG A 12 12.89 -0.46 -13.84
C ARG A 12 14.41 -0.37 -13.70
N LEU A 13 14.99 0.79 -14.04
CA LEU A 13 16.43 1.01 -13.86
C LEU A 13 16.83 0.86 -12.40
N SER A 14 16.04 1.45 -11.50
CA SER A 14 16.30 1.35 -10.06
C SER A 14 16.20 -0.09 -9.56
N GLN A 15 15.25 -0.88 -10.06
CA GLN A 15 15.14 -2.31 -9.74
C GLN A 15 16.35 -3.11 -10.20
N ILE A 16 16.86 -2.86 -11.42
CA ILE A 16 18.04 -3.55 -11.95
C ILE A 16 19.27 -3.26 -11.06
N ILE A 17 19.46 -2.00 -10.66
CA ILE A 17 20.57 -1.60 -9.80
C ILE A 17 20.41 -2.20 -8.41
N PHE A 18 19.21 -2.09 -7.83
CA PHE A 18 18.88 -2.63 -6.51
C PHE A 18 19.06 -4.15 -6.45
N ASN A 19 18.75 -4.86 -7.54
CA ASN A 19 18.93 -6.30 -7.61
C ASN A 19 20.39 -6.77 -7.54
N LYS A 20 21.36 -5.88 -7.81
CA LYS A 20 22.80 -6.17 -7.65
C LYS A 20 23.28 -6.13 -6.20
N HIS A 21 22.49 -5.56 -5.27
CA HIS A 21 22.87 -5.49 -3.85
C HIS A 21 22.85 -6.86 -3.19
N LYS A 22 23.68 -7.03 -2.14
CA LYS A 22 23.77 -8.27 -1.35
C LYS A 22 22.38 -8.65 -0.77
N LYS A 23 22.11 -9.95 -0.73
CA LYS A 23 20.83 -10.49 -0.21
C LYS A 23 20.54 -9.99 1.22
N THR A 24 21.57 -9.90 2.06
CA THR A 24 21.45 -9.39 3.43
C THR A 24 20.92 -7.97 3.50
N MET A 25 21.42 -7.05 2.64
CA MET A 25 20.93 -5.66 2.60
C MET A 25 19.45 -5.59 2.20
N LYS A 26 19.03 -6.41 1.24
CA LYS A 26 17.64 -6.50 0.83
C LYS A 26 16.73 -6.96 1.96
N LEU A 27 17.15 -7.98 2.72
CA LEU A 27 16.39 -8.49 3.86
C LEU A 27 16.30 -7.47 5.01
N ILE A 28 17.39 -6.75 5.30
CA ILE A 28 17.37 -5.66 6.28
C ILE A 28 16.35 -4.58 5.88
N LEU A 29 16.34 -4.18 4.61
CA LEU A 29 15.41 -3.18 4.12
C LEU A 29 13.94 -3.65 4.26
N VAL A 30 13.65 -4.90 3.92
CA VAL A 30 12.32 -5.52 4.09
C VAL A 30 11.90 -5.48 5.56
N SER A 31 12.79 -5.86 6.48
CA SER A 31 12.48 -5.88 7.91
C SER A 31 12.20 -4.48 8.45
N ILE A 32 12.99 -3.48 8.06
CA ILE A 32 12.78 -2.08 8.45
C ILE A 32 11.43 -1.58 7.95
N PHE A 33 11.12 -1.79 6.66
CA PHE A 33 9.84 -1.36 6.10
C PHE A 33 8.66 -2.08 6.73
N ALA A 34 8.77 -3.38 7.03
CA ALA A 34 7.73 -4.12 7.71
C ALA A 34 7.50 -3.61 9.15
N CYS A 35 8.56 -3.33 9.91
CA CYS A 35 8.44 -2.75 11.25
C CYS A 35 7.77 -1.37 11.21
N ILE A 36 8.19 -0.49 10.30
CA ILE A 36 7.56 0.84 10.15
C ILE A 36 6.08 0.70 9.79
N ALA A 37 5.74 -0.18 8.85
CA ALA A 37 4.36 -0.43 8.46
C ALA A 37 3.52 -0.94 9.63
N ALA A 38 4.04 -1.90 10.42
CA ALA A 38 3.37 -2.46 11.57
C ALA A 38 3.12 -1.42 12.67
N ILE A 39 4.11 -0.56 12.97
CA ILE A 39 3.98 0.51 13.97
C ILE A 39 2.95 1.54 13.50
N LEU A 40 3.01 1.99 12.24
CA LEU A 40 2.06 2.95 11.70
C LEU A 40 0.62 2.39 11.69
N GLN A 41 0.46 1.12 11.32
CA GLN A 41 -0.85 0.47 11.32
C GLN A 41 -1.38 0.29 12.75
N ALA A 42 -0.55 -0.18 13.68
CA ALA A 42 -0.94 -0.35 15.08
C ALA A 42 -1.35 0.98 15.75
N ALA A 43 -0.79 2.09 15.31
CA ALA A 43 -1.19 3.42 15.76
C ALA A 43 -2.65 3.78 15.40
N GLY A 44 -3.29 3.03 14.48
CA GLY A 44 -4.70 3.19 14.10
C GLY A 44 -5.69 3.07 15.26
N VAL A 45 -5.31 2.40 16.34
CA VAL A 45 -6.12 2.26 17.56
C VAL A 45 -6.21 3.55 18.35
N LEU A 46 -5.31 4.51 18.16
CA LEU A 46 -5.33 5.78 18.85
C LEU A 46 -6.54 6.61 18.40
N PRO A 47 -7.45 6.99 19.31
CA PRO A 47 -8.65 7.72 18.94
C PRO A 47 -8.30 9.08 18.30
N GLY A 48 -8.96 9.39 17.21
CA GLY A 48 -8.77 10.62 16.44
C GLY A 48 -7.50 10.61 15.57
N ILE A 49 -6.32 10.63 16.16
CA ILE A 49 -5.02 10.71 15.45
C ILE A 49 -4.73 9.44 14.66
N GLY A 50 -5.14 8.28 15.17
CA GLY A 50 -4.90 6.99 14.53
C GLY A 50 -5.43 6.89 13.11
N TYR A 51 -6.59 7.49 12.83
CA TYR A 51 -7.18 7.52 11.48
C TYR A 51 -6.30 8.23 10.43
N PHE A 52 -5.42 9.14 10.85
CA PHE A 52 -4.48 9.82 9.98
C PHE A 52 -3.14 9.09 9.87
N ILE A 53 -2.73 8.35 10.91
CA ILE A 53 -1.44 7.65 10.96
C ILE A 53 -1.53 6.29 10.27
N SER A 54 -2.58 5.50 10.53
CA SER A 54 -2.76 4.17 9.97
C SER A 54 -2.67 4.12 8.44
N PRO A 55 -3.26 5.05 7.67
CA PRO A 55 -3.10 5.08 6.22
C PRO A 55 -1.64 5.17 5.74
N LEU A 56 -0.74 5.76 6.53
CA LEU A 56 0.68 5.89 6.19
C LEU A 56 1.40 4.54 6.15
N ALA A 57 0.83 3.48 6.74
CA ALA A 57 1.35 2.11 6.63
C ALA A 57 1.40 1.59 5.17
N THR A 58 0.64 2.20 4.27
CA THR A 58 0.69 1.92 2.83
C THR A 58 2.08 2.24 2.24
N ALA A 59 2.74 3.34 2.68
CA ALA A 59 3.98 3.81 2.11
C ALA A 59 5.13 2.81 2.17
N PRO A 60 5.48 2.21 3.33
CA PRO A 60 6.59 1.27 3.42
C PRO A 60 6.39 0.05 2.51
N ILE A 61 5.18 -0.53 2.48
CA ILE A 61 4.87 -1.70 1.65
C ILE A 61 4.97 -1.34 0.17
N LEU A 62 4.41 -0.20 -0.23
CA LEU A 62 4.45 0.28 -1.60
C LEU A 62 5.89 0.52 -2.07
N LEU A 63 6.71 1.21 -1.29
CA LEU A 63 8.10 1.50 -1.63
C LEU A 63 8.93 0.22 -1.74
N CYS A 64 8.76 -0.71 -0.81
CA CYS A 64 9.42 -2.01 -0.85
C CYS A 64 9.05 -2.79 -2.12
N SER A 65 7.76 -2.77 -2.51
CA SER A 65 7.25 -3.41 -3.72
C SER A 65 7.78 -2.75 -5.00
N MET A 66 7.99 -1.42 -5.00
CA MET A 66 8.59 -0.70 -6.13
C MET A 66 10.04 -1.11 -6.36
N PHE A 67 10.82 -1.43 -5.31
CA PHE A 67 12.19 -1.93 -5.47
C PHE A 67 12.22 -3.37 -5.96
N SER A 68 11.33 -4.22 -5.45
CA SER A 68 11.26 -5.62 -5.87
C SER A 68 9.94 -6.24 -5.43
N ILE A 69 9.20 -6.86 -6.36
CA ILE A 69 7.91 -7.51 -6.06
C ILE A 69 8.05 -8.57 -4.95
N PRO A 70 9.02 -9.51 -4.99
CA PRO A 70 9.19 -10.50 -3.92
C PRO A 70 9.47 -9.88 -2.56
N LEU A 71 10.25 -8.79 -2.51
CA LEU A 71 10.57 -8.12 -1.24
C LEU A 71 9.36 -7.36 -0.70
N GLY A 72 8.55 -6.77 -1.58
CA GLY A 72 7.27 -6.16 -1.20
C GLY A 72 6.30 -7.18 -0.61
N ALA A 73 6.18 -8.34 -1.24
CA ALA A 73 5.37 -9.43 -0.71
C ALA A 73 5.90 -9.91 0.67
N MET A 74 7.22 -10.08 0.80
CA MET A 74 7.84 -10.44 2.09
C MET A 74 7.56 -9.37 3.17
N SER A 75 7.69 -8.08 2.84
CA SER A 75 7.38 -6.98 3.76
C SER A 75 5.91 -7.01 4.19
N TYR A 76 5.00 -7.24 3.25
CA TYR A 76 3.56 -7.35 3.51
C TYR A 76 3.25 -8.51 4.48
N PHE A 77 3.74 -9.73 4.21
CA PHE A 77 3.51 -10.87 5.08
C PHE A 77 4.18 -10.70 6.45
N LEU A 78 5.40 -10.13 6.50
CA LEU A 78 6.07 -9.87 7.76
C LEU A 78 5.31 -8.82 8.60
N THR A 79 4.73 -7.79 7.95
CA THR A 79 3.87 -6.83 8.64
C THR A 79 2.63 -7.50 9.25
N ILE A 80 1.99 -8.44 8.53
CA ILE A 80 0.86 -9.22 9.06
C ILE A 80 1.28 -10.00 10.30
N MET A 81 2.43 -10.68 10.26
CA MET A 81 2.96 -11.42 11.42
C MET A 81 3.25 -10.50 12.62
N LEU A 82 3.81 -9.31 12.35
CA LEU A 82 4.05 -8.32 13.41
C LEU A 82 2.74 -7.77 14.00
N LEU A 83 1.74 -7.49 13.17
CA LEU A 83 0.43 -7.03 13.63
C LEU A 83 -0.30 -8.09 14.46
N PHE A 84 -0.10 -9.37 14.17
CA PHE A 84 -0.65 -10.45 14.97
C PHE A 84 -0.19 -10.36 16.44
N ILE A 85 1.05 -9.89 16.66
CA ILE A 85 1.64 -9.73 18.01
C ILE A 85 1.29 -8.35 18.59
N LEU A 86 1.41 -7.28 17.78
CA LEU A 86 1.28 -5.90 18.26
C LEU A 86 -0.17 -5.48 18.42
N GLN A 87 -1.03 -5.75 17.40
CA GLN A 87 -2.40 -5.27 17.33
C GLN A 87 -3.30 -6.22 16.54
N PRO A 88 -3.82 -7.28 17.15
CA PRO A 88 -4.63 -8.29 16.46
C PRO A 88 -5.90 -7.75 15.78
N THR A 89 -6.47 -6.64 16.25
CA THR A 89 -7.65 -6.02 15.62
C THR A 89 -7.36 -5.48 14.22
N GLU A 90 -6.14 -4.99 13.98
CA GLU A 90 -5.69 -4.49 12.69
C GLU A 90 -5.31 -5.63 11.72
N LEU A 91 -5.21 -6.86 12.20
CA LEU A 91 -4.88 -8.04 11.40
C LEU A 91 -5.91 -8.30 10.29
N ILE A 92 -7.17 -7.94 10.53
CA ILE A 92 -8.24 -8.09 9.53
C ILE A 92 -8.23 -6.89 8.57
N VAL A 93 -8.01 -5.69 9.08
CA VAL A 93 -8.11 -4.46 8.29
C VAL A 93 -6.92 -4.28 7.35
N PHE A 94 -5.70 -4.40 7.86
CA PHE A 94 -4.46 -4.15 7.11
C PHE A 94 -4.35 -4.95 5.80
N PRO A 95 -4.57 -6.29 5.79
CA PRO A 95 -4.39 -7.09 4.57
C PRO A 95 -5.34 -6.70 3.44
N PHE A 96 -6.52 -6.19 3.76
CA PHE A 96 -7.55 -5.85 2.78
C PHE A 96 -7.61 -4.37 2.42
N THR A 97 -6.89 -3.51 3.16
CA THR A 97 -6.89 -2.05 2.92
C THR A 97 -5.49 -1.55 2.59
N THR A 98 -4.80 -0.99 3.57
CA THR A 98 -3.50 -0.30 3.43
C THR A 98 -2.40 -1.22 2.92
N GLY A 99 -2.34 -2.46 3.37
CA GLY A 99 -1.37 -3.46 2.93
C GLY A 99 -1.60 -3.88 1.48
N LEU A 100 -2.85 -4.25 1.13
CA LEU A 100 -3.21 -4.65 -0.22
C LEU A 100 -3.00 -3.51 -1.21
N LEU A 101 -3.40 -2.29 -0.84
CA LEU A 101 -3.20 -1.10 -1.67
C LEU A 101 -1.70 -0.84 -1.91
N GLY A 102 -0.89 -0.87 -0.84
CA GLY A 102 0.55 -0.65 -0.94
C GLY A 102 1.23 -1.68 -1.85
N LEU A 103 0.95 -2.96 -1.64
CA LEU A 103 1.47 -4.04 -2.48
C LEU A 103 0.96 -3.90 -3.92
N GLY A 104 -0.32 -3.66 -4.11
CA GLY A 104 -0.97 -3.57 -5.41
C GLY A 104 -0.45 -2.41 -6.25
N ILE A 105 -0.34 -1.20 -5.69
CA ILE A 105 0.25 -0.05 -6.39
C ILE A 105 1.73 -0.31 -6.69
N GLY A 106 2.50 -0.83 -5.74
CA GLY A 106 3.92 -1.12 -5.94
C GLY A 106 4.17 -2.13 -7.07
N VAL A 107 3.40 -3.21 -7.11
CA VAL A 107 3.42 -4.20 -8.22
C VAL A 107 2.99 -3.55 -9.53
N SER A 108 1.99 -2.66 -9.49
CA SER A 108 1.51 -1.96 -10.68
C SER A 108 2.57 -1.07 -11.33
N PHE A 109 3.47 -0.47 -10.55
CA PHE A 109 4.63 0.27 -11.09
C PHE A 109 5.59 -0.62 -11.88
N CYS A 110 5.64 -1.91 -11.57
CA CYS A 110 6.46 -2.88 -12.30
C CYS A 110 5.78 -3.37 -13.58
N LEU A 111 4.45 -3.47 -13.58
CA LEU A 111 3.67 -4.07 -14.67
C LEU A 111 3.17 -3.03 -15.69
N PHE A 112 2.72 -1.88 -15.24
CA PHE A 112 2.07 -0.88 -16.08
C PHE A 112 2.99 0.31 -16.35
N LYS A 113 2.93 0.82 -17.59
CA LYS A 113 3.69 2.00 -18.03
C LYS A 113 2.97 3.32 -17.76
N LYS A 114 1.64 3.32 -17.75
CA LYS A 114 0.80 4.52 -17.65
C LYS A 114 0.35 4.77 -16.21
N ARG A 115 0.44 6.01 -15.74
CA ARG A 115 -0.06 6.43 -14.41
C ARG A 115 -1.51 6.04 -14.19
N LEU A 116 -2.36 6.28 -15.17
CA LEU A 116 -3.79 5.98 -15.06
C LEU A 116 -4.05 4.50 -14.76
N SER A 117 -3.31 3.60 -15.41
CA SER A 117 -3.46 2.16 -15.18
C SER A 117 -3.02 1.75 -13.76
N ILE A 118 -2.00 2.42 -13.21
CA ILE A 118 -1.53 2.18 -11.84
C ILE A 118 -2.59 2.64 -10.84
N ILE A 119 -3.14 3.85 -11.04
CA ILE A 119 -4.19 4.42 -10.19
C ILE A 119 -5.46 3.54 -10.24
N ALA A 120 -5.90 3.17 -11.44
CA ALA A 120 -7.08 2.34 -11.63
C ALA A 120 -6.93 0.97 -10.95
N ASN A 121 -5.78 0.32 -11.10
CA ASN A 121 -5.53 -0.97 -10.44
C ASN A 121 -5.50 -0.83 -8.91
N GLY A 122 -4.88 0.22 -8.38
CA GLY A 122 -4.90 0.51 -6.95
C GLY A 122 -6.32 0.74 -6.42
N ALA A 123 -7.13 1.52 -7.15
CA ALA A 123 -8.53 1.79 -6.78
C ALA A 123 -9.40 0.51 -6.79
N ILE A 124 -9.21 -0.34 -7.80
CA ILE A 124 -9.92 -1.63 -7.90
C ILE A 124 -9.53 -2.54 -6.73
N LEU A 125 -8.23 -2.67 -6.43
CA LEU A 125 -7.76 -3.52 -5.34
C LEU A 125 -8.26 -3.02 -3.98
N LEU A 126 -8.21 -1.70 -3.74
CA LEU A 126 -8.75 -1.12 -2.50
C LEU A 126 -10.26 -1.38 -2.37
N MET A 127 -11.01 -1.19 -3.46
CA MET A 127 -12.46 -1.41 -3.43
C MET A 127 -12.79 -2.89 -3.21
N LEU A 128 -12.07 -3.81 -3.85
CA LEU A 128 -12.21 -5.25 -3.61
C LEU A 128 -11.90 -5.61 -2.14
N GLY A 129 -10.86 -5.01 -1.57
CA GLY A 129 -10.53 -5.19 -0.16
C GLY A 129 -11.64 -4.71 0.77
N ILE A 130 -12.19 -3.51 0.56
CA ILE A 130 -13.30 -2.96 1.34
C ILE A 130 -14.55 -3.85 1.21
N ILE A 131 -14.89 -4.27 -0.01
CA ILE A 131 -16.01 -5.18 -0.25
C ILE A 131 -15.80 -6.51 0.49
N SER A 132 -14.60 -7.08 0.45
CA SER A 132 -14.28 -8.31 1.18
C SER A 132 -14.45 -8.14 2.68
N LEU A 133 -14.00 -7.03 3.26
CA LEU A 133 -14.18 -6.73 4.68
C LEU A 133 -15.66 -6.67 5.08
N ILE A 134 -16.49 -6.04 4.27
CA ILE A 134 -17.91 -5.84 4.57
C ILE A 134 -18.70 -7.15 4.39
N PHE A 135 -18.53 -7.83 3.25
CA PHE A 135 -19.37 -8.98 2.89
C PHE A 135 -18.87 -10.32 3.43
N ILE A 136 -17.55 -10.50 3.55
CA ILE A 136 -16.96 -11.77 4.03
C ILE A 136 -16.74 -11.73 5.53
N PHE A 137 -16.14 -10.66 6.03
CA PHE A 137 -15.79 -10.53 7.46
C PHE A 137 -16.85 -9.82 8.29
N HIS A 138 -17.89 -9.25 7.66
CA HIS A 138 -18.95 -8.47 8.32
C HIS A 138 -18.36 -7.35 9.21
N PHE A 139 -17.20 -6.82 8.81
CA PHE A 139 -16.50 -5.79 9.57
C PHE A 139 -17.10 -4.41 9.25
N PRO A 140 -17.55 -3.65 10.25
CA PRO A 140 -18.17 -2.34 10.04
C PRO A 140 -17.13 -1.27 9.73
N VAL A 141 -16.60 -1.25 8.53
CA VAL A 141 -15.51 -0.32 8.09
C VAL A 141 -15.88 1.16 8.33
N LEU A 142 -17.17 1.49 8.23
CA LEU A 142 -17.68 2.85 8.41
C LEU A 142 -18.52 3.03 9.70
N GLY A 143 -18.48 2.05 10.59
CA GLY A 143 -19.29 2.04 11.81
C GLY A 143 -20.59 1.24 11.68
N PRO A 144 -21.21 0.87 12.83
CA PRO A 144 -22.29 -0.12 12.90
C PRO A 144 -23.62 0.33 12.26
N ALA A 145 -23.78 1.60 11.94
CA ALA A 145 -25.05 2.17 11.47
C ALA A 145 -25.10 2.40 9.94
N VAL A 146 -24.04 2.13 9.20
CA VAL A 146 -24.00 2.42 7.76
C VAL A 146 -24.48 1.22 6.96
N ALA A 147 -25.70 1.34 6.39
CA ALA A 147 -26.21 0.35 5.46
C ALA A 147 -25.44 0.41 4.12
N VAL A 148 -25.07 -0.76 3.60
CA VAL A 148 -24.45 -0.86 2.27
C VAL A 148 -25.50 -0.56 1.20
N SER A 149 -25.48 0.67 0.69
CA SER A 149 -26.34 1.13 -0.40
C SER A 149 -25.54 1.26 -1.70
N PHE A 150 -26.25 1.34 -2.83
CA PHE A 150 -25.60 1.61 -4.12
C PHE A 150 -24.81 2.92 -4.13
N SER A 151 -25.34 3.96 -3.45
CA SER A 151 -24.64 5.22 -3.27
C SER A 151 -23.30 5.04 -2.54
N PHE A 152 -23.25 4.16 -1.52
CA PHE A 152 -22.01 3.82 -0.82
C PHE A 152 -20.94 3.26 -1.74
N LEU A 153 -21.31 2.38 -2.68
CA LEU A 153 -20.37 1.80 -3.63
C LEU A 153 -19.79 2.87 -4.57
N ILE A 154 -20.62 3.80 -5.05
CA ILE A 154 -20.15 4.89 -5.93
C ILE A 154 -19.20 5.82 -5.18
N PHE A 155 -19.58 6.31 -4.00
CA PHE A 155 -18.71 7.19 -3.20
C PHE A 155 -17.42 6.49 -2.77
N GLY A 156 -17.50 5.21 -2.38
CA GLY A 156 -16.34 4.39 -2.04
C GLY A 156 -15.37 4.23 -3.20
N PHE A 157 -15.89 4.03 -4.42
CA PHE A 157 -15.05 3.92 -5.61
C PHE A 157 -14.40 5.27 -5.98
N LEU A 158 -15.11 6.37 -5.89
CA LEU A 158 -14.54 7.71 -6.09
C LEU A 158 -13.44 8.00 -5.06
N PHE A 159 -13.69 7.69 -3.79
CA PHE A 159 -12.69 7.78 -2.74
C PHE A 159 -11.45 6.92 -3.06
N ALA A 160 -11.66 5.67 -3.48
CA ALA A 160 -10.56 4.75 -3.81
C ALA A 160 -9.69 5.27 -4.97
N ILE A 161 -10.29 5.92 -5.97
CA ILE A 161 -9.55 6.54 -7.08
C ILE A 161 -8.70 7.70 -6.57
N ILE A 162 -9.28 8.63 -5.80
CA ILE A 162 -8.59 9.81 -5.26
C ILE A 162 -7.46 9.36 -4.33
N TYR A 163 -7.73 8.40 -3.46
CA TYR A 163 -6.78 7.86 -2.51
C TYR A 163 -5.61 7.14 -3.20
N SER A 164 -5.89 6.32 -4.22
CA SER A 164 -4.86 5.66 -5.02
C SER A 164 -4.03 6.66 -5.82
N TRP A 165 -4.65 7.71 -6.38
CA TRP A 165 -3.94 8.77 -7.06
C TRP A 165 -2.96 9.48 -6.12
N LEU A 166 -3.43 9.86 -4.93
CA LEU A 166 -2.59 10.51 -3.92
C LEU A 166 -1.36 9.63 -3.56
N TRP A 167 -1.57 8.33 -3.34
CA TRP A 167 -0.48 7.41 -3.02
C TRP A 167 0.50 7.22 -4.18
N VAL A 168 0.04 7.20 -5.42
CA VAL A 168 0.93 7.15 -6.60
C VAL A 168 1.83 8.37 -6.67
N GLU A 169 1.31 9.58 -6.39
CA GLU A 169 2.12 10.79 -6.41
C GLU A 169 3.12 10.85 -5.24
N ILE A 170 2.67 10.53 -4.04
CA ILE A 170 3.55 10.45 -2.85
C ILE A 170 4.67 9.44 -3.09
N ALA A 171 4.33 8.26 -3.63
CA ALA A 171 5.29 7.22 -3.92
C ALA A 171 6.38 7.68 -4.88
N LEU A 172 6.03 8.38 -5.95
CA LEU A 172 7.00 8.90 -6.92
C LEU A 172 7.96 9.92 -6.28
N ILE A 173 7.45 10.79 -5.41
CA ILE A 173 8.26 11.80 -4.71
C ILE A 173 9.25 11.12 -3.77
N ILE A 174 8.76 10.20 -2.92
CA ILE A 174 9.59 9.51 -1.94
C ILE A 174 10.58 8.58 -2.64
N PHE A 175 10.15 7.86 -3.67
CA PHE A 175 11.01 6.95 -4.42
C PHE A 175 12.21 7.65 -5.05
N LYS A 176 12.01 8.85 -5.61
CA LYS A 176 13.12 9.66 -6.15
C LYS A 176 14.16 10.01 -5.08
N ARG A 177 13.72 10.32 -3.86
CA ARG A 177 14.62 10.64 -2.74
C ARG A 177 15.33 9.39 -2.22
N LEU A 178 14.62 8.29 -2.02
CA LEU A 178 15.20 7.03 -1.55
C LEU A 178 16.20 6.44 -2.55
N LYS A 179 15.92 6.57 -3.84
CA LYS A 179 16.86 6.17 -4.89
C LYS A 179 18.23 6.81 -4.73
N MET A 180 18.31 8.09 -4.39
CA MET A 180 19.59 8.80 -4.17
C MET A 180 20.35 8.31 -2.95
N ILE A 181 19.69 7.63 -2.00
CA ILE A 181 20.32 7.16 -0.74
C ILE A 181 20.73 5.68 -0.86
N ILE A 182 19.90 4.88 -1.55
CA ILE A 182 20.04 3.41 -1.57
C ILE A 182 20.81 2.92 -2.80
N ILE A 183 20.82 3.68 -3.88
CA ILE A 183 21.46 3.39 -5.16
C ILE A 183 22.59 4.34 -5.45
#